data_dee09971820dd6bf1501e490f2501d74
#
_entry.id   dee09971820dd6bf1501e490f2501d74
#
_cell.length_a   1.000
_cell.length_b   1.000
_cell.length_c   1.000
_cell.angle_alpha   90.00
_cell.angle_beta   90.00
_cell.angle_gamma   90.00
#
_symmetry.space_group_name_H-M   'P 1'
#
loop_
_entity.id
_entity.type
_entity.pdbx_description
1 polymer ?
#
loop_
_entity_poly.entity_id
_entity_poly.type
_entity_poly.pdbx_seq_one_letter_code
_entity_poly.pdbx_strand_id
1 'polypeptide(L)'
;TSSPGRAQLAPERRKQLRQQRRRERLQQLWRIVVLTGVAGGLSWALLRQGWVLRSPAQIEVVGSRQVSRDQVIREGQLQLPLQLLQLKPKLLADKLSASLPVEQVQVSRLMLPPRLRIELVDREAVAQAQRRSGRGLEQGYVDRLGNWMTSRQQRSSASASAPSVQVMGWQERLRPALALILARRDRLGSPLQQVGFEPNGSVWLRTVRLGNVHLGPADARLERRLDVLQHLSSQLPQQIRGIKVQSIDLSDPDRPELGLPAPPGAAGAGGRSTSGVD
;
A
#
# COMPACT_ATOMS: atom_id res chain seq x y z
N THR A 1 70.49 -7.76 -81.60
CA THR A 1 69.49 -8.69 -81.04
C THR A 1 68.70 -8.02 -79.98
N SER A 2 67.50 -7.60 -80.39
CA SER A 2 66.53 -6.86 -79.55
C SER A 2 65.69 -7.82 -78.78
N SER A 3 65.64 -7.71 -77.45
CA SER A 3 64.68 -8.48 -76.60
C SER A 3 63.34 -7.74 -76.52
N PRO A 4 62.27 -8.28 -77.10
CA PRO A 4 60.94 -7.78 -76.82
C PRO A 4 60.26 -8.66 -75.79
N GLY A 5 60.19 -8.21 -74.56
CA GLY A 5 59.58 -9.08 -73.59
C GLY A 5 59.12 -8.44 -72.24
N ARG A 6 59.39 -7.16 -72.05
CA ARG A 6 59.06 -6.55 -70.74
C ARG A 6 57.85 -5.61 -70.70
N ALA A 7 57.27 -5.24 -71.82
CA ALA A 7 56.17 -4.26 -71.84
C ALA A 7 54.75 -4.85 -71.73
N GLN A 8 54.59 -6.16 -71.97
CA GLN A 8 53.25 -6.79 -72.04
C GLN A 8 52.76 -7.38 -70.68
N LEU A 9 53.62 -7.50 -69.67
CA LEU A 9 53.27 -8.10 -68.37
C LEU A 9 52.61 -7.14 -67.38
N ALA A 10 52.68 -5.86 -67.66
CA ALA A 10 52.16 -4.84 -66.74
C ALA A 10 50.61 -4.71 -66.64
N PRO A 11 49.86 -4.80 -67.71
CA PRO A 11 48.39 -4.67 -67.66
C PRO A 11 47.67 -5.91 -67.06
N GLU A 12 48.24 -7.11 -67.28
CA GLU A 12 47.64 -8.34 -66.73
C GLU A 12 47.81 -8.43 -65.20
N ARG A 13 48.97 -8.07 -64.65
CA ARG A 13 49.19 -7.99 -63.20
C ARG A 13 48.22 -7.01 -62.54
N ARG A 14 47.98 -5.86 -63.16
CA ARG A 14 47.00 -4.89 -62.61
C ARG A 14 45.56 -5.41 -62.65
N LYS A 15 45.18 -6.18 -63.64
CA LYS A 15 43.87 -6.82 -63.70
C LYS A 15 43.72 -7.91 -62.64
N GLN A 16 44.72 -8.74 -62.43
CA GLN A 16 44.75 -9.79 -61.40
C GLN A 16 44.68 -9.20 -59.98
N LEU A 17 45.46 -8.14 -59.68
CA LEU A 17 45.40 -7.46 -58.40
C LEU A 17 44.05 -6.78 -58.11
N ARG A 18 43.40 -6.26 -59.18
CA ARG A 18 42.04 -5.69 -59.05
C ARG A 18 40.99 -6.78 -58.81
N GLN A 19 41.14 -7.95 -59.41
CA GLN A 19 40.26 -9.09 -59.17
C GLN A 19 40.46 -9.69 -57.80
N GLN A 20 41.69 -9.82 -57.31
CA GLN A 20 41.99 -10.30 -55.96
C GLN A 20 41.39 -9.35 -54.90
N ARG A 21 41.63 -8.03 -55.04
CA ARG A 21 41.03 -7.04 -54.12
C ARG A 21 39.53 -6.99 -54.16
N ARG A 22 38.89 -7.26 -55.30
CA ARG A 22 37.43 -7.40 -55.40
C ARG A 22 36.93 -8.66 -54.69
N ARG A 23 37.59 -9.79 -54.82
CA ARG A 23 37.26 -11.04 -54.11
C ARG A 23 37.43 -10.90 -52.61
N GLU A 24 38.49 -10.28 -52.14
CA GLU A 24 38.72 -10.03 -50.73
C GLU A 24 37.66 -9.07 -50.13
N ARG A 25 37.30 -8.01 -50.83
CA ARG A 25 36.22 -7.11 -50.42
C ARG A 25 34.86 -7.80 -50.44
N LEU A 26 34.58 -8.62 -51.40
CA LEU A 26 33.36 -9.42 -51.48
C LEU A 26 33.29 -10.44 -50.33
N GLN A 27 34.39 -11.09 -50.01
CA GLN A 27 34.47 -12.01 -48.87
C GLN A 27 34.32 -11.29 -47.55
N GLN A 28 34.91 -10.11 -47.37
CA GLN A 28 34.73 -9.30 -46.18
C GLN A 28 33.29 -8.80 -46.07
N LEU A 29 32.70 -8.29 -47.13
CA LEU A 29 31.29 -7.89 -47.15
C LEU A 29 30.35 -9.06 -46.81
N TRP A 30 30.61 -10.21 -47.42
CA TRP A 30 29.80 -11.41 -47.12
C TRP A 30 29.92 -11.88 -45.69
N ARG A 31 31.12 -11.83 -45.09
CA ARG A 31 31.32 -12.10 -43.64
C ARG A 31 30.53 -11.14 -42.75
N ILE A 32 30.56 -9.85 -43.07
CA ILE A 32 29.80 -8.83 -42.33
C ILE A 32 28.30 -9.10 -42.44
N VAL A 33 27.79 -9.39 -43.64
CA VAL A 33 26.37 -9.69 -43.86
C VAL A 33 25.94 -10.92 -43.07
N VAL A 34 26.74 -11.99 -43.12
CA VAL A 34 26.46 -13.23 -42.38
C VAL A 34 26.47 -12.98 -40.86
N LEU A 35 27.51 -12.30 -40.35
CA LEU A 35 27.61 -11.97 -38.93
C LEU A 35 26.44 -11.08 -38.45
N THR A 36 26.08 -10.06 -39.23
CA THR A 36 24.94 -9.21 -38.94
C THR A 36 23.61 -9.97 -39.00
N GLY A 37 23.45 -10.85 -39.97
CA GLY A 37 22.28 -11.71 -40.12
C GLY A 37 22.13 -12.70 -38.96
N VAL A 38 23.23 -13.32 -38.54
CA VAL A 38 23.24 -14.22 -37.36
C VAL A 38 22.96 -13.47 -36.09
N ALA A 39 23.64 -12.33 -35.89
CA ALA A 39 23.42 -11.49 -34.71
C ALA A 39 21.98 -10.95 -34.64
N GLY A 40 21.44 -10.48 -35.78
CA GLY A 40 20.06 -10.04 -35.89
C GLY A 40 19.05 -11.16 -35.66
N GLY A 41 19.30 -12.33 -36.20
CA GLY A 41 18.46 -13.52 -36.00
C GLY A 41 18.45 -14.01 -34.57
N LEU A 42 19.63 -14.07 -33.92
CA LEU A 42 19.76 -14.43 -32.51
C LEU A 42 19.06 -13.40 -31.60
N SER A 43 19.28 -12.10 -31.87
CA SER A 43 18.62 -11.03 -31.12
C SER A 43 17.11 -11.11 -31.24
N TRP A 44 16.61 -11.33 -32.46
CA TRP A 44 15.17 -11.50 -32.70
C TRP A 44 14.59 -12.74 -32.01
N ALA A 45 15.29 -13.87 -32.05
CA ALA A 45 14.88 -15.10 -31.38
C ALA A 45 14.86 -14.94 -29.85
N LEU A 46 15.88 -14.28 -29.27
CA LEU A 46 15.92 -13.95 -27.85
C LEU A 46 14.80 -13.02 -27.44
N LEU A 47 14.52 -11.97 -28.21
CA LEU A 47 13.43 -11.03 -27.92
C LEU A 47 12.06 -11.71 -28.00
N ARG A 48 11.87 -12.63 -28.90
CA ARG A 48 10.57 -13.28 -29.12
C ARG A 48 10.32 -14.49 -28.21
N GLN A 49 11.35 -15.24 -27.82
CA GLN A 49 11.22 -16.49 -27.07
C GLN A 49 11.94 -16.48 -25.72
N GLY A 50 12.88 -15.55 -25.50
CA GLY A 50 13.78 -15.57 -24.34
C GLY A 50 13.10 -15.27 -23.00
N TRP A 51 11.98 -14.50 -23.00
CA TRP A 51 11.33 -14.04 -21.76
C TRP A 51 9.87 -14.46 -21.68
N VAL A 52 9.63 -15.76 -21.83
CA VAL A 52 8.29 -16.36 -21.76
C VAL A 52 8.17 -17.18 -20.48
N LEU A 53 7.17 -16.89 -19.66
CA LEU A 53 6.74 -17.73 -18.56
C LEU A 53 5.93 -18.90 -19.12
N ARG A 54 6.42 -20.12 -18.94
CA ARG A 54 5.77 -21.34 -19.44
C ARG A 54 5.10 -22.14 -18.32
N SER A 55 5.54 -21.96 -17.09
CA SER A 55 5.09 -22.74 -15.95
C SER A 55 4.65 -21.82 -14.79
N PRO A 56 3.61 -22.20 -14.03
CA PRO A 56 3.22 -21.53 -12.79
C PRO A 56 4.36 -21.44 -11.77
N ALA A 57 5.32 -22.38 -11.81
CA ALA A 57 6.48 -22.38 -10.91
C ALA A 57 7.41 -21.16 -11.09
N GLN A 58 7.34 -20.49 -12.24
CA GLN A 58 8.08 -19.27 -12.54
C GLN A 58 7.43 -18.00 -11.95
N ILE A 59 6.24 -18.14 -11.36
CA ILE A 59 5.55 -17.06 -10.64
C ILE A 59 5.87 -17.25 -9.15
N GLU A 60 6.66 -16.33 -8.61
CA GLU A 60 7.07 -16.32 -7.21
C GLU A 60 6.18 -15.33 -6.44
N VAL A 61 5.45 -15.83 -5.44
CA VAL A 61 4.63 -15.00 -4.55
C VAL A 61 5.31 -14.97 -3.19
N VAL A 62 5.60 -13.76 -2.70
CA VAL A 62 6.36 -13.54 -1.46
C VAL A 62 5.60 -12.57 -0.56
N GLY A 63 5.72 -12.75 0.76
CA GLY A 63 5.24 -11.81 1.76
C GLY A 63 3.81 -12.05 2.24
N SER A 64 3.00 -12.83 1.53
CA SER A 64 1.65 -13.20 1.97
C SER A 64 1.61 -14.64 2.52
N ARG A 65 0.86 -14.79 3.61
CA ARG A 65 0.47 -16.10 4.15
C ARG A 65 -0.98 -16.46 3.80
N GLN A 66 -1.74 -15.49 3.35
CA GLN A 66 -3.17 -15.62 3.06
C GLN A 66 -3.45 -15.94 1.59
N VAL A 67 -2.59 -15.47 0.70
CA VAL A 67 -2.80 -15.52 -0.74
C VAL A 67 -1.87 -16.57 -1.36
N SER A 68 -2.49 -17.58 -1.97
CA SER A 68 -1.73 -18.62 -2.69
C SER A 68 -1.35 -18.17 -4.10
N ARG A 69 -0.31 -18.81 -4.67
CA ARG A 69 0.10 -18.58 -6.07
C ARG A 69 -1.06 -18.78 -7.05
N ASP A 70 -1.85 -19.86 -6.86
CA ASP A 70 -2.97 -20.18 -7.75
C ASP A 70 -4.07 -19.13 -7.69
N GLN A 71 -4.27 -18.54 -6.52
CA GLN A 71 -5.22 -17.43 -6.36
C GLN A 71 -4.73 -16.20 -7.10
N VAL A 72 -3.44 -15.85 -7.02
CA VAL A 72 -2.84 -14.74 -7.77
C VAL A 72 -2.98 -14.96 -9.28
N ILE A 73 -2.76 -16.18 -9.77
CA ILE A 73 -2.91 -16.52 -11.18
C ILE A 73 -4.36 -16.33 -11.64
N ARG A 74 -5.33 -16.80 -10.86
CA ARG A 74 -6.77 -16.66 -11.18
C ARG A 74 -7.20 -15.19 -11.17
N GLU A 75 -6.93 -14.47 -10.07
CA GLU A 75 -7.37 -13.08 -9.92
C GLU A 75 -6.62 -12.14 -10.87
N GLY A 76 -5.34 -12.39 -11.10
CA GLY A 76 -4.53 -11.68 -12.10
C GLY A 76 -4.92 -12.02 -13.55
N GLN A 77 -5.71 -13.08 -13.77
CA GLN A 77 -6.04 -13.64 -15.10
C GLN A 77 -4.77 -13.91 -15.93
N LEU A 78 -3.74 -14.47 -15.28
CA LEU A 78 -2.48 -14.79 -15.92
C LEU A 78 -2.63 -16.08 -16.73
N GLN A 79 -2.63 -15.93 -18.06
CA GLN A 79 -2.67 -17.05 -19.00
C GLN A 79 -1.24 -17.44 -19.40
N LEU A 80 -0.90 -18.70 -19.21
CA LEU A 80 0.39 -19.24 -19.63
C LEU A 80 0.24 -19.94 -21.01
N PRO A 81 1.20 -19.77 -21.92
CA PRO A 81 2.47 -19.05 -21.81
C PRO A 81 2.33 -17.52 -21.86
N LEU A 82 3.03 -16.79 -20.96
CA LEU A 82 2.95 -15.35 -20.83
C LEU A 82 4.28 -14.68 -21.21
N GLN A 83 4.23 -13.70 -22.10
CA GLN A 83 5.40 -12.89 -22.45
C GLN A 83 5.64 -11.80 -21.40
N LEU A 84 6.76 -11.89 -20.67
CA LEU A 84 7.11 -10.92 -19.60
C LEU A 84 7.23 -9.47 -20.10
N LEU A 85 7.67 -9.28 -21.35
CA LEU A 85 7.84 -7.93 -21.91
C LEU A 85 6.50 -7.22 -22.16
N GLN A 86 5.44 -7.98 -22.49
CA GLN A 86 4.11 -7.43 -22.73
C GLN A 86 3.32 -7.19 -21.45
N LEU A 87 3.69 -7.86 -20.35
CA LEU A 87 3.06 -7.68 -19.07
C LEU A 87 3.32 -6.26 -18.55
N LYS A 88 2.28 -5.56 -18.16
CA LYS A 88 2.36 -4.25 -17.50
C LYS A 88 2.29 -4.45 -15.98
N PRO A 89 3.42 -4.36 -15.23
CA PRO A 89 3.44 -4.69 -13.80
C PRO A 89 2.49 -3.83 -12.98
N LYS A 90 2.39 -2.54 -13.29
CA LYS A 90 1.51 -1.61 -12.58
C LYS A 90 0.04 -1.99 -12.72
N LEU A 91 -0.42 -2.27 -13.93
CA LEU A 91 -1.82 -2.69 -14.15
C LEU A 91 -2.14 -4.01 -13.45
N LEU A 92 -1.18 -4.95 -13.43
CA LEU A 92 -1.36 -6.20 -12.70
C LEU A 92 -1.41 -5.95 -11.18
N ALA A 93 -0.54 -5.08 -10.65
CA ALA A 93 -0.55 -4.71 -9.25
C ALA A 93 -1.88 -4.05 -8.84
N ASP A 94 -2.38 -3.09 -9.63
CA ASP A 94 -3.66 -2.42 -9.39
C ASP A 94 -4.83 -3.42 -9.41
N LYS A 95 -4.82 -4.37 -10.35
CA LYS A 95 -5.84 -5.42 -10.45
C LYS A 95 -5.82 -6.35 -9.25
N LEU A 96 -4.64 -6.82 -8.84
CA LEU A 96 -4.49 -7.70 -7.69
C LEU A 96 -4.84 -7.00 -6.37
N SER A 97 -4.48 -5.72 -6.21
CA SER A 97 -4.84 -4.94 -5.02
C SER A 97 -6.34 -4.71 -4.88
N ALA A 98 -7.08 -4.67 -6.00
CA ALA A 98 -8.53 -4.52 -6.00
C ALA A 98 -9.25 -5.84 -5.67
N SER A 99 -8.70 -7.00 -6.06
CA SER A 99 -9.36 -8.31 -5.92
C SER A 99 -8.92 -9.11 -4.70
N LEU A 100 -7.68 -8.89 -4.22
CA LEU A 100 -7.11 -9.64 -3.09
C LEU A 100 -7.20 -8.86 -1.77
N PRO A 101 -7.28 -9.54 -0.62
CA PRO A 101 -7.29 -8.90 0.70
C PRO A 101 -5.87 -8.50 1.14
N VAL A 102 -5.18 -7.76 0.29
CA VAL A 102 -3.81 -7.29 0.52
C VAL A 102 -3.79 -5.76 0.64
N GLU A 103 -2.82 -5.25 1.37
CA GLU A 103 -2.62 -3.82 1.55
C GLU A 103 -1.78 -3.23 0.43
N GLN A 104 -0.73 -3.95 0.04
CA GLN A 104 0.19 -3.52 -0.99
C GLN A 104 0.56 -4.69 -1.89
N VAL A 105 0.67 -4.40 -3.19
CA VAL A 105 1.13 -5.34 -4.22
C VAL A 105 2.26 -4.69 -4.98
N GLN A 106 3.40 -5.38 -5.04
CA GLN A 106 4.52 -4.99 -5.88
C GLN A 106 4.82 -6.11 -6.86
N VAL A 107 4.87 -5.78 -8.15
CA VAL A 107 5.13 -6.74 -9.22
C VAL A 107 6.45 -6.42 -9.89
N SER A 108 7.36 -7.38 -9.89
CA SER A 108 8.69 -7.28 -10.47
C SER A 108 8.91 -8.36 -11.53
N ARG A 109 9.54 -7.99 -12.63
CA ARG A 109 9.91 -8.91 -13.71
C ARG A 109 11.40 -9.22 -13.62
N LEU A 110 11.73 -10.48 -13.45
CA LEU A 110 13.10 -10.98 -13.50
C LEU A 110 13.33 -11.59 -14.89
N MET A 111 14.38 -11.15 -15.57
CA MET A 111 14.63 -11.55 -16.96
C MET A 111 15.55 -12.78 -17.07
N LEU A 112 16.45 -12.97 -16.12
CA LEU A 112 17.45 -14.04 -16.13
C LEU A 112 17.57 -14.68 -14.74
N PRO A 113 16.99 -15.85 -14.52
CA PRO A 113 16.03 -16.57 -15.38
C PRO A 113 14.67 -15.90 -15.44
N PRO A 114 13.84 -16.14 -16.49
CA PRO A 114 12.53 -15.49 -16.62
C PRO A 114 11.61 -15.91 -15.47
N ARG A 115 11.25 -14.94 -14.61
CA ARG A 115 10.36 -15.11 -13.46
C ARG A 115 9.51 -13.86 -13.26
N LEU A 116 8.33 -14.05 -12.72
CA LEU A 116 7.46 -12.99 -12.25
C LEU A 116 7.44 -13.04 -10.72
N ARG A 117 7.98 -12.02 -10.07
CA ARG A 117 7.97 -11.91 -8.60
C ARG A 117 6.88 -10.93 -8.18
N ILE A 118 6.00 -11.41 -7.32
CA ILE A 118 4.86 -10.65 -6.78
C ILE A 118 5.04 -10.62 -5.27
N GLU A 119 5.31 -9.42 -4.75
CA GLU A 119 5.44 -9.17 -3.33
C GLU A 119 4.11 -8.62 -2.82
N LEU A 120 3.56 -9.30 -1.84
CA LEU A 120 2.27 -8.99 -1.24
C LEU A 120 2.46 -8.62 0.23
N VAL A 121 1.79 -7.57 0.67
CA VAL A 121 1.65 -7.24 2.09
C VAL A 121 0.23 -7.53 2.49
N ASP A 122 0.04 -8.48 3.39
CA ASP A 122 -1.28 -8.85 3.89
C ASP A 122 -1.89 -7.71 4.71
N ARG A 123 -3.21 -7.53 4.60
CA ARG A 123 -3.95 -6.63 5.49
C ARG A 123 -3.99 -7.21 6.89
N GLU A 124 -3.63 -6.41 7.86
CA GLU A 124 -3.75 -6.75 9.27
C GLU A 124 -4.85 -5.93 9.93
N ALA A 125 -5.71 -6.61 10.68
CA ALA A 125 -6.73 -5.95 11.47
C ALA A 125 -6.08 -5.26 12.67
N VAL A 126 -6.23 -3.94 12.79
CA VAL A 126 -5.67 -3.14 13.90
C VAL A 126 -6.74 -2.70 14.90
N ALA A 127 -8.02 -2.73 14.52
CA ALA A 127 -9.14 -2.44 15.40
C ALA A 127 -10.36 -3.28 15.04
N GLN A 128 -11.18 -3.60 16.05
CA GLN A 128 -12.55 -4.09 15.84
C GLN A 128 -13.43 -2.92 15.43
N ALA A 129 -14.36 -3.13 14.51
CA ALA A 129 -15.19 -2.05 14.02
C ALA A 129 -16.65 -2.44 13.93
N GLN A 130 -17.54 -1.45 14.13
CA GLN A 130 -18.97 -1.58 13.96
C GLN A 130 -19.46 -0.54 12.98
N ARG A 131 -20.31 -0.94 12.03
CA ARG A 131 -20.98 -0.05 11.10
C ARG A 131 -22.47 -0.32 11.05
N ARG A 132 -23.24 0.69 10.72
CA ARG A 132 -24.66 0.53 10.42
C ARG A 132 -24.80 0.22 8.93
N SER A 133 -25.39 -0.93 8.61
CA SER A 133 -25.76 -1.30 7.26
C SER A 133 -27.28 -1.33 7.13
N GLY A 134 -27.82 -1.47 5.92
CA GLY A 134 -29.28 -1.61 5.70
C GLY A 134 -29.91 -2.82 6.41
N ARG A 135 -29.08 -3.77 6.87
CA ARG A 135 -29.50 -4.98 7.63
C ARG A 135 -29.34 -4.86 9.14
N GLY A 136 -28.93 -3.68 9.64
CA GLY A 136 -28.68 -3.45 11.07
C GLY A 136 -27.22 -3.18 11.39
N LEU A 137 -26.82 -3.49 12.61
CA LEU A 137 -25.45 -3.30 13.09
C LEU A 137 -24.57 -4.46 12.61
N GLU A 138 -23.55 -4.16 11.83
CA GLU A 138 -22.58 -5.13 11.34
C GLU A 138 -21.25 -4.98 12.09
N GLN A 139 -20.70 -6.09 12.57
CA GLN A 139 -19.40 -6.17 13.21
C GLN A 139 -18.34 -6.64 12.21
N GLY A 140 -17.16 -6.07 12.27
CA GLY A 140 -16.01 -6.40 11.45
C GLY A 140 -14.74 -5.85 12.06
N TYR A 141 -13.78 -5.59 11.21
CA TYR A 141 -12.46 -5.10 11.59
C TYR A 141 -12.05 -3.99 10.63
N VAL A 142 -11.02 -3.24 11.02
CA VAL A 142 -10.37 -2.26 10.14
C VAL A 142 -8.87 -2.44 10.16
N ASP A 143 -8.25 -2.22 8.99
CA ASP A 143 -6.81 -2.18 8.84
C ASP A 143 -6.24 -0.81 9.25
N ARG A 144 -4.92 -0.66 9.17
CA ARG A 144 -4.24 0.60 9.53
C ARG A 144 -4.59 1.79 8.62
N LEU A 145 -5.11 1.52 7.43
CA LEU A 145 -5.60 2.54 6.48
C LEU A 145 -7.09 2.86 6.67
N GLY A 146 -7.72 2.27 7.71
CA GLY A 146 -9.12 2.46 8.00
C GLY A 146 -10.09 1.70 7.09
N ASN A 147 -9.60 0.80 6.21
CA ASN A 147 -10.47 0.01 5.35
C ASN A 147 -11.20 -1.06 6.16
N TRP A 148 -12.47 -1.26 5.81
CA TRP A 148 -13.30 -2.31 6.40
C TRP A 148 -12.83 -3.70 6.01
N MET A 149 -12.77 -4.60 6.98
CA MET A 149 -12.49 -6.02 6.81
C MET A 149 -13.58 -6.85 7.45
N THR A 150 -14.01 -7.89 6.77
CA THR A 150 -14.96 -8.87 7.31
C THR A 150 -14.27 -9.81 8.30
N SER A 151 -15.06 -10.45 9.20
CA SER A 151 -14.52 -11.44 10.14
C SER A 151 -13.89 -12.66 9.44
N ARG A 152 -14.26 -12.93 8.18
CA ARG A 152 -13.63 -13.99 7.38
C ARG A 152 -12.23 -13.60 6.96
N GLN A 153 -12.04 -12.36 6.51
CA GLN A 153 -10.72 -11.83 6.12
C GLN A 153 -9.77 -11.74 7.31
N GLN A 154 -10.27 -11.36 8.49
CA GLN A 154 -9.47 -11.29 9.72
C GLN A 154 -8.99 -12.69 10.16
N ARG A 155 -9.82 -13.73 10.08
CA ARG A 155 -9.41 -15.11 10.43
C ARG A 155 -8.30 -15.66 9.55
N SER A 156 -8.18 -15.16 8.34
CA SER A 156 -7.08 -15.50 7.43
C SER A 156 -5.81 -14.70 7.74
N SER A 157 -5.90 -13.63 8.55
CA SER A 157 -4.76 -12.82 8.96
C SER A 157 -3.89 -13.55 9.97
N ALA A 158 -2.57 -13.45 9.81
CA ALA A 158 -1.61 -14.14 10.66
C ALA A 158 -1.54 -13.59 12.11
N SER A 159 -2.06 -12.40 12.35
CA SER A 159 -2.15 -11.78 13.68
C SER A 159 -3.32 -12.38 14.46
N ALA A 160 -3.04 -13.42 15.21
CA ALA A 160 -4.01 -14.10 16.06
C ALA A 160 -4.47 -13.26 17.28
N SER A 161 -3.87 -12.11 17.55
CA SER A 161 -4.25 -11.22 18.64
C SER A 161 -5.47 -10.40 18.26
N ALA A 162 -6.53 -10.50 19.05
CA ALA A 162 -7.68 -9.63 18.92
C ALA A 162 -7.23 -8.16 19.10
N PRO A 163 -7.56 -7.28 18.15
CA PRO A 163 -7.20 -5.87 18.27
C PRO A 163 -7.80 -5.26 19.53
N SER A 164 -7.02 -4.50 20.28
CA SER A 164 -7.44 -3.85 21.52
C SER A 164 -8.30 -2.60 21.33
N VAL A 165 -8.27 -2.02 20.12
CA VAL A 165 -9.00 -0.79 19.78
C VAL A 165 -10.35 -1.14 19.19
N GLN A 166 -11.39 -0.40 19.58
CA GLN A 166 -12.75 -0.52 19.04
C GLN A 166 -13.12 0.73 18.25
N VAL A 167 -13.73 0.55 17.10
CA VAL A 167 -14.23 1.64 16.23
C VAL A 167 -15.75 1.56 16.17
N MET A 168 -16.43 2.61 16.59
CA MET A 168 -17.88 2.73 16.63
C MET A 168 -18.35 3.65 15.50
N GLY A 169 -19.40 3.25 14.77
CA GLY A 169 -19.99 4.10 13.74
C GLY A 169 -19.13 4.28 12.49
N TRP A 170 -18.36 3.25 12.10
CA TRP A 170 -17.52 3.31 10.92
C TRP A 170 -18.34 3.65 9.66
N GLN A 171 -17.80 4.56 8.84
CA GLN A 171 -18.34 4.97 7.56
C GLN A 171 -17.21 5.16 6.56
N GLU A 172 -17.43 4.79 5.29
CA GLU A 172 -16.42 4.90 4.24
C GLU A 172 -15.87 6.33 4.09
N ARG A 173 -16.74 7.34 4.17
CA ARG A 173 -16.35 8.75 4.09
C ARG A 173 -15.39 9.22 5.21
N LEU A 174 -15.42 8.53 6.36
CA LEU A 174 -14.60 8.87 7.53
C LEU A 174 -13.31 8.03 7.61
N ARG A 175 -13.07 7.16 6.62
CA ARG A 175 -11.88 6.34 6.51
C ARG A 175 -10.57 7.13 6.62
N PRO A 176 -10.39 8.28 5.92
CA PRO A 176 -9.15 9.05 6.04
C PRO A 176 -8.89 9.57 7.46
N ALA A 177 -9.94 10.02 8.15
CA ALA A 177 -9.85 10.48 9.54
C ALA A 177 -9.47 9.32 10.47
N LEU A 178 -10.06 8.14 10.28
CA LEU A 178 -9.72 6.95 11.06
C LEU A 178 -8.27 6.53 10.81
N ALA A 179 -7.81 6.50 9.57
CA ALA A 179 -6.42 6.18 9.22
C ALA A 179 -5.42 7.13 9.92
N LEU A 180 -5.71 8.43 9.93
CA LEU A 180 -4.90 9.44 10.59
C LEU A 180 -4.83 9.18 12.11
N ILE A 181 -5.96 8.88 12.78
CA ILE A 181 -6.01 8.59 14.21
C ILE A 181 -5.22 7.31 14.52
N LEU A 182 -5.41 6.24 13.74
CA LEU A 182 -4.71 4.97 13.93
C LEU A 182 -3.20 5.10 13.70
N ALA A 183 -2.77 5.91 12.74
CA ALA A 183 -1.35 6.19 12.48
C ALA A 183 -0.66 6.93 13.63
N ARG A 184 -1.43 7.73 14.40
CA ARG A 184 -0.92 8.51 15.53
C ARG A 184 -1.17 7.87 16.89
N ARG A 185 -1.84 6.71 16.96
CA ARG A 185 -2.28 6.06 18.20
C ARG A 185 -1.17 5.93 19.26
N ASP A 186 0.04 5.60 18.81
CA ASP A 186 1.19 5.39 19.71
C ASP A 186 1.79 6.69 20.23
N ARG A 187 1.45 7.83 19.59
CA ARG A 187 1.90 9.18 19.95
C ARG A 187 0.91 9.96 20.82
N LEU A 188 -0.30 9.44 21.03
CA LEU A 188 -1.35 10.12 21.82
C LEU A 188 -1.02 10.23 23.31
N GLY A 189 0.09 9.66 23.78
CA GLY A 189 0.53 9.68 25.17
C GLY A 189 -0.34 8.87 26.15
N SER A 190 -1.43 8.29 25.65
CA SER A 190 -2.32 7.39 26.37
C SER A 190 -2.83 6.30 25.44
N PRO A 191 -2.87 5.03 25.89
CA PRO A 191 -3.40 3.94 25.05
C PRO A 191 -4.82 4.22 24.59
N LEU A 192 -5.05 4.10 23.29
CA LEU A 192 -6.35 4.27 22.66
C LEU A 192 -7.20 3.02 22.87
N GLN A 193 -8.41 3.18 23.39
CA GLN A 193 -9.37 2.10 23.59
C GLN A 193 -10.48 2.11 22.55
N GLN A 194 -11.05 3.29 22.28
CA GLN A 194 -12.17 3.41 21.34
C GLN A 194 -12.03 4.67 20.49
N VAL A 195 -12.51 4.58 19.26
CA VAL A 195 -12.74 5.69 18.34
C VAL A 195 -14.20 5.67 17.95
N GLY A 196 -14.92 6.75 18.18
CA GLY A 196 -16.32 6.85 17.83
C GLY A 196 -16.58 7.92 16.79
N PHE A 197 -17.43 7.58 15.84
CA PHE A 197 -17.95 8.51 14.85
C PHE A 197 -19.45 8.66 15.03
N GLU A 198 -19.87 9.89 15.22
CA GLU A 198 -21.29 10.25 15.29
C GLU A 198 -21.89 10.42 13.90
N PRO A 199 -23.22 10.30 13.77
CA PRO A 199 -23.89 10.49 12.47
C PRO A 199 -23.66 11.87 11.82
N ASN A 200 -23.43 12.91 12.65
CA ASN A 200 -23.09 14.27 12.22
C ASN A 200 -21.65 14.41 11.70
N GLY A 201 -20.82 13.38 11.84
CA GLY A 201 -19.41 13.38 11.45
C GLY A 201 -18.45 13.82 12.55
N SER A 202 -18.93 14.05 13.76
CA SER A 202 -18.06 14.30 14.94
C SER A 202 -17.30 13.05 15.34
N VAL A 203 -16.09 13.28 15.84
CA VAL A 203 -15.16 12.23 16.28
C VAL A 203 -14.91 12.37 17.76
N TRP A 204 -14.94 11.26 18.46
CA TRP A 204 -14.52 11.18 19.85
C TRP A 204 -13.59 9.97 20.05
N LEU A 205 -12.71 10.09 21.02
CA LEU A 205 -11.79 9.04 21.41
C LEU A 205 -12.03 8.68 22.88
N ARG A 206 -11.79 7.42 23.22
CA ARG A 206 -11.65 6.98 24.60
C ARG A 206 -10.25 6.43 24.80
N THR A 207 -9.57 6.98 25.78
CA THR A 207 -8.20 6.60 26.12
C THR A 207 -8.12 6.17 27.60
N VAL A 208 -7.08 5.41 27.95
CA VAL A 208 -6.92 4.87 29.32
C VAL A 208 -6.70 5.97 30.34
N ARG A 209 -5.92 7.00 30.02
CA ARG A 209 -5.48 8.02 30.98
C ARG A 209 -6.27 9.33 30.93
N LEU A 210 -6.69 9.72 29.71
CA LEU A 210 -7.33 11.01 29.48
C LEU A 210 -8.88 10.92 29.44
N GLY A 211 -9.44 9.70 29.60
CA GLY A 211 -10.88 9.50 29.55
C GLY A 211 -11.46 9.70 28.15
N ASN A 212 -12.59 10.41 28.07
CA ASN A 212 -13.25 10.72 26.82
C ASN A 212 -12.68 12.02 26.22
N VAL A 213 -12.31 11.98 24.93
CA VAL A 213 -11.77 13.13 24.21
C VAL A 213 -12.68 13.42 23.01
N HIS A 214 -13.31 14.56 22.98
CA HIS A 214 -14.10 15.03 21.86
C HIS A 214 -13.20 15.82 20.91
N LEU A 215 -13.06 15.34 19.67
CA LEU A 215 -12.24 15.98 18.64
C LEU A 215 -13.08 16.89 17.72
N GLY A 216 -14.43 16.83 17.81
CA GLY A 216 -15.31 17.55 16.90
C GLY A 216 -15.32 16.96 15.48
N PRO A 217 -15.64 17.73 14.46
CA PRO A 217 -15.83 17.22 13.10
C PRO A 217 -14.54 16.65 12.48
N ALA A 218 -14.69 15.62 11.64
CA ALA A 218 -13.60 15.02 10.86
C ALA A 218 -13.23 15.92 9.66
N ASP A 219 -12.62 17.07 9.92
CA ASP A 219 -12.24 18.08 8.94
C ASP A 219 -10.72 18.25 8.82
N ALA A 220 -10.25 19.23 8.05
CA ALA A 220 -8.84 19.54 7.87
C ALA A 220 -8.10 19.93 9.18
N ARG A 221 -8.83 20.32 10.24
CA ARG A 221 -8.24 20.68 11.53
C ARG A 221 -8.03 19.47 12.43
N LEU A 222 -8.51 18.28 12.05
CA LEU A 222 -8.39 17.06 12.86
C LEU A 222 -6.92 16.77 13.21
N GLU A 223 -6.01 16.96 12.27
CA GLU A 223 -4.59 16.77 12.50
C GLU A 223 -4.06 17.68 13.61
N ARG A 224 -4.38 18.97 13.58
CA ARG A 224 -4.01 19.93 14.62
C ARG A 224 -4.61 19.57 15.98
N ARG A 225 -5.85 19.10 16.03
CA ARG A 225 -6.49 18.63 17.27
C ARG A 225 -5.77 17.44 17.90
N LEU A 226 -5.30 16.51 17.06
CA LEU A 226 -4.48 15.38 17.53
C LEU A 226 -3.11 15.83 18.03
N ASP A 227 -2.50 16.85 17.42
CA ASP A 227 -1.24 17.43 17.91
C ASP A 227 -1.42 18.11 19.27
N VAL A 228 -2.51 18.87 19.45
CA VAL A 228 -2.88 19.48 20.73
C VAL A 228 -3.12 18.40 21.78
N LEU A 229 -3.84 17.32 21.46
CA LEU A 229 -4.05 16.19 22.36
C LEU A 229 -2.73 15.54 22.80
N GLN A 230 -1.81 15.33 21.86
CA GLN A 230 -0.48 14.79 22.15
C GLN A 230 0.28 15.70 23.12
N HIS A 231 0.25 17.00 22.90
CA HIS A 231 0.91 18.00 23.75
C HIS A 231 0.30 18.02 25.15
N LEU A 232 -1.03 18.08 25.26
CA LEU A 232 -1.75 18.01 26.52
C LEU A 232 -1.45 16.72 27.29
N SER A 233 -1.39 15.58 26.59
CA SER A 233 -1.12 14.29 27.22
C SER A 233 0.25 14.22 27.90
N SER A 234 1.22 14.98 27.41
CA SER A 234 2.58 15.06 27.98
C SER A 234 2.65 16.01 29.16
N GLN A 235 1.83 17.06 29.19
CA GLN A 235 1.86 18.10 30.26
C GLN A 235 0.90 17.85 31.41
N LEU A 236 -0.31 17.31 31.14
CA LEU A 236 -1.34 17.07 32.17
C LEU A 236 -0.87 16.23 33.36
N PRO A 237 -0.09 15.14 33.20
CA PRO A 237 0.38 14.36 34.36
C PRO A 237 1.23 15.14 35.35
N GLN A 238 1.86 16.23 34.92
CA GLN A 238 2.70 17.09 35.79
C GLN A 238 1.90 18.14 36.54
N GLN A 239 0.80 18.62 35.93
CA GLN A 239 0.01 19.73 36.49
C GLN A 239 -1.18 19.29 37.36
N ILE A 240 -1.71 18.06 37.13
CA ILE A 240 -2.93 17.57 37.79
C ILE A 240 -2.62 16.26 38.52
N ARG A 241 -1.76 16.34 39.57
CA ARG A 241 -1.54 15.19 40.45
C ARG A 241 -2.80 14.92 41.27
N GLY A 242 -3.49 13.80 41.00
CA GLY A 242 -4.61 13.33 41.82
C GLY A 242 -6.01 13.61 41.28
N ILE A 243 -6.18 14.38 40.20
CA ILE A 243 -7.50 14.65 39.62
C ILE A 243 -7.64 13.80 38.34
N LYS A 244 -8.60 12.86 38.29
CA LYS A 244 -8.95 12.14 37.06
C LYS A 244 -9.66 13.10 36.13
N VAL A 245 -9.04 13.42 34.99
CA VAL A 245 -9.72 14.11 33.91
C VAL A 245 -10.83 13.19 33.38
N GLN A 246 -12.06 13.69 33.32
CA GLN A 246 -13.23 12.91 32.92
C GLN A 246 -13.47 13.04 31.40
N SER A 247 -13.29 14.23 30.87
CA SER A 247 -13.39 14.51 29.45
C SER A 247 -12.49 15.67 29.02
N ILE A 248 -12.11 15.67 27.78
CA ILE A 248 -11.39 16.76 27.12
C ILE A 248 -12.18 17.11 25.86
N ASP A 249 -12.51 18.38 25.69
CA ASP A 249 -13.09 18.87 24.43
C ASP A 249 -12.04 19.65 23.66
N LEU A 250 -11.78 19.18 22.41
CA LEU A 250 -10.84 19.73 21.46
C LEU A 250 -11.57 20.13 20.16
N SER A 251 -12.88 20.31 20.21
CA SER A 251 -13.64 20.77 19.03
C SER A 251 -13.07 22.07 18.48
N ASP A 252 -12.62 22.96 19.40
CA ASP A 252 -11.77 24.11 19.05
C ASP A 252 -10.33 23.85 19.56
N PRO A 253 -9.35 23.63 18.67
CA PRO A 253 -7.98 23.36 19.06
C PRO A 253 -7.27 24.54 19.76
N ASP A 254 -7.78 25.74 19.60
CA ASP A 254 -7.20 26.96 20.19
C ASP A 254 -7.75 27.23 21.62
N ARG A 255 -8.86 26.55 22.01
CA ARG A 255 -9.49 26.65 23.33
C ARG A 255 -9.88 25.28 23.87
N PRO A 256 -8.91 24.45 24.29
CA PRO A 256 -9.20 23.17 24.88
C PRO A 256 -9.95 23.29 26.18
N GLU A 257 -11.06 22.55 26.36
CA GLU A 257 -11.84 22.50 27.58
C GLU A 257 -11.62 21.20 28.30
N LEU A 258 -11.43 21.26 29.63
CA LEU A 258 -11.23 20.11 30.52
C LEU A 258 -12.46 19.90 31.38
N GLY A 259 -13.13 18.77 31.21
CA GLY A 259 -14.19 18.34 32.13
C GLY A 259 -13.60 17.65 33.37
N LEU A 260 -13.72 18.30 34.48
CA LEU A 260 -13.34 17.74 35.79
C LEU A 260 -14.54 17.04 36.44
N PRO A 261 -14.34 15.97 37.23
CA PRO A 261 -15.42 15.38 37.99
C PRO A 261 -15.99 16.40 38.97
N ALA A 262 -17.31 16.47 39.08
CA ALA A 262 -17.95 17.32 40.10
C ALA A 262 -17.44 16.94 41.51
N PRO A 263 -17.13 17.92 42.34
CA PRO A 263 -16.72 17.63 43.70
C PRO A 263 -17.79 16.81 44.43
N PRO A 264 -17.41 15.77 45.19
CA PRO A 264 -18.36 14.98 45.96
C PRO A 264 -19.08 15.91 46.98
N GLY A 265 -20.32 16.30 46.68
CA GLY A 265 -21.13 17.20 47.54
C GLY A 265 -22.09 18.13 46.79
N ALA A 266 -21.99 18.31 45.46
CA ALA A 266 -22.86 19.27 44.74
C ALA A 266 -24.22 18.69 44.30
N ALA A 267 -24.54 17.44 44.58
CA ALA A 267 -25.80 16.79 44.17
C ALA A 267 -27.00 17.06 45.14
N GLY A 268 -26.90 18.04 46.06
CA GLY A 268 -27.89 18.24 47.13
C GLY A 268 -28.59 19.61 47.19
N ALA A 269 -28.29 20.57 46.27
CA ALA A 269 -28.79 21.94 46.44
C ALA A 269 -29.64 22.43 45.27
N GLY A 270 -30.65 21.68 44.87
CA GLY A 270 -31.52 22.11 43.79
C GLY A 270 -32.91 21.47 43.85
N GLY A 271 -33.64 21.65 44.94
CA GLY A 271 -34.98 21.09 45.06
C GLY A 271 -35.77 21.57 46.23
N ARG A 272 -35.92 22.86 46.42
CA ARG A 272 -37.03 23.43 47.22
C ARG A 272 -37.78 24.41 46.35
N SER A 273 -38.72 23.91 45.57
CA SER A 273 -39.84 24.71 45.10
C SER A 273 -40.79 24.95 46.26
N THR A 274 -40.79 26.14 46.81
CA THR A 274 -41.82 26.63 47.71
C THR A 274 -43.11 26.76 46.89
N SER A 275 -44.01 25.82 47.08
CA SER A 275 -45.43 26.03 46.81
C SER A 275 -45.94 26.98 47.88
N GLY A 276 -46.13 28.25 47.55
CA GLY A 276 -46.90 29.25 48.29
C GLY A 276 -48.32 29.25 47.83
N VAL A 277 -49.19 28.96 48.71
CA VAL A 277 -50.62 29.18 48.74
C VAL A 277 -50.89 30.70 48.66
N ASP A 278 -51.77 31.12 47.77
CA ASP A 278 -53.06 31.79 47.97
C ASP A 278 -53.80 31.96 46.64
#